data_1d4edd0833ef8faf7cc763162aedca08
#
_entry.id   1d4edd0833ef8faf7cc763162aedca08
#
_cell.length_a   1.000
_cell.length_b   1.000
_cell.length_c   1.000
_cell.angle_alpha   90.00
_cell.angle_beta   90.00
_cell.angle_gamma   90.00
#
_symmetry.space_group_name_H-M   'P 1'
#
loop_
_entity.id
_entity.type
_entity.pdbx_description
1 polymer ?
#
loop_
_entity_poly.entity_id
_entity_poly.type
_entity_poly.pdbx_seq_one_letter_code
_entity_poly.pdbx_strand_id
1 'polypeptide(L)'
;LLAKPDNLLSVILVGNNFANILASALVTILMINFFESRVLLGSIVLTIIILIFSEITPKTTASAYPESFASKSSWVLSRLSVVFRPIVFFTNQVSSRLLKLLNVDIKKSTESDNLNTDELKTLLDDSNSLIPNDYRKMLSAVLGMDNLIVEDIMIPLAEIEGINIKDDLKKIKSSRKNSPYSTLPVYDQNISDCIGMLHLKDSSDFWSAFESNKSLDSSLSEPYFASLTTNLTKQLHAFQDTDNNIALVVDEYGEIEGLIRVEDIFIEIVGKFGSDIIEQEKEFSLQP
;
A
#
# COMPACT_ATOMS: atom_id res chain seq x y z
N LEU A 1 20.26 -15.96 11.64
CA LEU A 1 19.41 -15.76 12.82
C LEU A 1 18.08 -15.12 12.42
N LEU A 2 18.08 -14.05 11.62
CA LEU A 2 16.88 -13.32 11.19
C LEU A 2 15.94 -14.11 10.25
N ALA A 3 16.44 -15.17 9.59
CA ALA A 3 15.62 -16.00 8.71
C ALA A 3 14.55 -16.85 9.47
N LYS A 4 14.67 -16.98 10.80
CA LYS A 4 13.70 -17.72 11.64
C LYS A 4 13.57 -17.01 12.99
N PRO A 5 12.83 -15.88 13.06
CA PRO A 5 12.69 -15.07 14.27
C PRO A 5 12.07 -15.85 15.44
N ASP A 6 11.06 -16.70 15.18
CA ASP A 6 10.39 -17.49 16.20
C ASP A 6 11.31 -18.45 16.96
N ASN A 7 12.24 -19.08 16.24
CA ASN A 7 13.24 -19.94 16.86
C ASN A 7 14.22 -19.14 17.74
N LEU A 8 14.57 -17.93 17.32
CA LEU A 8 15.44 -17.04 18.08
C LEU A 8 14.76 -16.57 19.37
N LEU A 9 13.50 -16.14 19.26
CA LEU A 9 12.69 -15.76 20.42
C LEU A 9 12.53 -16.93 21.40
N SER A 10 12.26 -18.11 20.89
CA SER A 10 12.15 -19.33 21.73
C SER A 10 13.47 -19.64 22.47
N VAL A 11 14.63 -19.50 21.81
CA VAL A 11 15.94 -19.71 22.43
C VAL A 11 16.18 -18.68 23.52
N ILE A 12 15.88 -17.40 23.28
CA ILE A 12 16.05 -16.32 24.26
C ILE A 12 15.15 -16.57 25.49
N LEU A 13 13.88 -16.91 25.24
CA LEU A 13 12.90 -17.17 26.31
C LEU A 13 13.29 -18.35 27.17
N VAL A 14 13.66 -19.49 26.55
CA VAL A 14 14.09 -20.70 27.27
C VAL A 14 15.38 -20.42 28.05
N GLY A 15 16.35 -19.74 27.40
CA GLY A 15 17.62 -19.41 28.04
C GLY A 15 17.46 -18.49 29.25
N ASN A 16 16.64 -17.46 29.13
CA ASN A 16 16.34 -16.52 30.20
C ASN A 16 15.65 -17.20 31.39
N ASN A 17 14.61 -17.99 31.13
CA ASN A 17 13.89 -18.71 32.17
C ASN A 17 14.80 -19.75 32.84
N PHE A 18 15.63 -20.48 32.09
CA PHE A 18 16.58 -21.45 32.65
C PHE A 18 17.59 -20.75 33.56
N ALA A 19 18.15 -19.62 33.14
CA ALA A 19 19.11 -18.84 33.92
C ALA A 19 18.47 -18.33 35.23
N ASN A 20 17.24 -17.80 35.19
CA ASN A 20 16.53 -17.31 36.36
C ASN A 20 16.19 -18.41 37.36
N ILE A 21 15.75 -19.59 36.88
CA ILE A 21 15.46 -20.76 37.73
C ILE A 21 16.75 -21.27 38.39
N LEU A 22 17.86 -21.35 37.62
CA LEU A 22 19.13 -21.80 38.15
C LEU A 22 19.69 -20.84 39.19
N ALA A 23 19.62 -19.53 38.94
CA ALA A 23 20.03 -18.50 39.87
C ALA A 23 19.22 -18.56 41.21
N SER A 24 17.90 -18.72 41.08
CA SER A 24 17.00 -18.90 42.25
C SER A 24 17.34 -20.14 43.07
N ALA A 25 17.61 -21.26 42.40
CA ALA A 25 18.00 -22.52 43.07
C ALA A 25 19.34 -22.35 43.82
N LEU A 26 20.33 -21.73 43.17
CA LEU A 26 21.64 -21.48 43.78
C LEU A 26 21.55 -20.58 45.01
N VAL A 27 20.78 -19.49 44.93
CA VAL A 27 20.57 -18.58 46.06
C VAL A 27 19.85 -19.30 47.19
N THR A 28 18.86 -20.12 46.90
CA THR A 28 18.16 -20.93 47.91
C THR A 28 19.14 -21.84 48.66
N ILE A 29 20.02 -22.56 47.96
CA ILE A 29 21.05 -23.41 48.56
C ILE A 29 22.01 -22.61 49.40
N LEU A 30 22.50 -21.44 48.93
CA LEU A 30 23.38 -20.57 49.67
C LEU A 30 22.74 -20.03 50.94
N MET A 31 21.47 -19.61 50.89
CA MET A 31 20.72 -19.11 52.03
C MET A 31 20.51 -20.18 53.10
N ILE A 32 20.21 -21.39 52.72
CA ILE A 32 20.05 -22.53 53.66
C ILE A 32 21.40 -22.82 54.35
N ASN A 33 22.48 -22.88 53.58
CA ASN A 33 23.80 -23.27 54.15
C ASN A 33 24.46 -22.20 55.00
N PHE A 34 24.27 -20.91 54.70
CA PHE A 34 25.04 -19.84 55.35
C PHE A 34 24.20 -18.92 56.26
N PHE A 35 22.86 -18.86 56.09
CA PHE A 35 22.00 -17.88 56.77
C PHE A 35 20.80 -18.46 57.52
N GLU A 36 20.89 -19.73 57.92
CA GLU A 36 19.92 -20.40 58.82
C GLU A 36 18.46 -19.98 58.59
N SER A 37 17.88 -20.41 57.49
CA SER A 37 16.44 -20.24 57.16
C SER A 37 15.95 -18.83 56.74
N ARG A 38 16.82 -17.87 56.43
CA ARG A 38 16.42 -16.57 55.83
C ARG A 38 16.20 -16.64 54.30
N VAL A 39 15.73 -17.78 53.83
CA VAL A 39 15.50 -18.05 52.38
C VAL A 39 14.56 -17.03 51.76
N LEU A 40 13.51 -16.63 52.46
CA LEU A 40 12.53 -15.67 51.98
C LEU A 40 13.12 -14.28 51.70
N LEU A 41 13.97 -13.80 52.61
CA LEU A 41 14.71 -12.52 52.45
C LEU A 41 15.67 -12.60 51.24
N GLY A 42 16.42 -13.69 51.12
CA GLY A 42 17.31 -13.92 49.99
C GLY A 42 16.58 -13.98 48.65
N SER A 43 15.42 -14.60 48.61
CA SER A 43 14.58 -14.67 47.39
C SER A 43 14.08 -13.29 46.99
N ILE A 44 13.64 -12.46 47.92
CA ILE A 44 13.17 -11.08 47.61
C ILE A 44 14.32 -10.24 47.08
N VAL A 45 15.48 -10.26 47.73
CA VAL A 45 16.66 -9.50 47.28
C VAL A 45 17.09 -9.97 45.86
N LEU A 46 17.16 -11.28 45.64
CA LEU A 46 17.48 -11.85 44.34
C LEU A 46 16.48 -11.41 43.27
N THR A 47 15.20 -11.44 43.59
CA THR A 47 14.16 -11.03 42.63
C THR A 47 14.38 -9.57 42.21
N ILE A 48 14.67 -8.67 43.14
CA ILE A 48 14.95 -7.27 42.82
C ILE A 48 16.20 -7.13 41.94
N ILE A 49 17.28 -7.86 42.27
CA ILE A 49 18.51 -7.87 41.49
C ILE A 49 18.26 -8.37 40.06
N ILE A 50 17.59 -9.49 39.91
CA ILE A 50 17.22 -10.07 38.59
C ILE A 50 16.35 -9.08 37.80
N LEU A 51 15.33 -8.51 38.43
CA LEU A 51 14.40 -7.59 37.77
C LEU A 51 15.16 -6.36 37.22
N ILE A 52 16.04 -5.76 38.03
CA ILE A 52 16.77 -4.54 37.62
C ILE A 52 17.86 -4.86 36.61
N PHE A 53 18.75 -5.79 36.92
CA PHE A 53 19.98 -6.02 36.14
C PHE A 53 19.81 -7.00 34.98
N SER A 54 18.97 -8.01 35.13
CA SER A 54 18.78 -9.05 34.11
C SER A 54 17.58 -8.79 33.20
N GLU A 55 16.59 -8.04 33.66
CA GLU A 55 15.35 -7.87 32.92
C GLU A 55 15.14 -6.43 32.41
N ILE A 56 15.00 -5.44 33.31
CA ILE A 56 14.64 -4.09 32.91
C ILE A 56 15.78 -3.41 32.15
N THR A 57 16.99 -3.37 32.76
CA THR A 57 18.14 -2.64 32.20
C THR A 57 18.55 -3.14 30.80
N PRO A 58 18.71 -4.45 30.54
CA PRO A 58 19.06 -4.94 29.20
C PRO A 58 17.95 -4.70 28.16
N LYS A 59 16.67 -4.85 28.54
CA LYS A 59 15.55 -4.61 27.64
C LYS A 59 15.47 -3.14 27.23
N THR A 60 15.60 -2.23 28.20
CA THR A 60 15.59 -0.78 27.93
C THR A 60 16.77 -0.36 27.07
N THR A 61 17.97 -0.90 27.36
CA THR A 61 19.17 -0.60 26.57
C THR A 61 19.05 -1.14 25.13
N ALA A 62 18.51 -2.33 24.97
CA ALA A 62 18.29 -2.94 23.64
C ALA A 62 17.24 -2.17 22.81
N SER A 63 16.20 -1.64 23.48
CA SER A 63 15.20 -0.80 22.83
C SER A 63 15.78 0.56 22.39
N ALA A 64 16.68 1.14 23.20
CA ALA A 64 17.30 2.43 22.87
C ALA A 64 18.37 2.33 21.75
N TYR A 65 19.10 1.22 21.68
CA TYR A 65 20.20 1.00 20.72
C TYR A 65 20.11 -0.37 20.06
N PRO A 66 19.07 -0.66 19.25
CA PRO A 66 18.77 -2.01 18.76
C PRO A 66 19.87 -2.59 17.86
N GLU A 67 20.41 -1.81 16.94
CA GLU A 67 21.44 -2.26 16.00
C GLU A 67 22.77 -2.64 16.68
N SER A 68 23.24 -1.77 17.57
CA SER A 68 24.50 -2.00 18.31
C SER A 68 24.38 -3.20 19.23
N PHE A 69 23.23 -3.36 19.90
CA PHE A 69 22.97 -4.46 20.81
C PHE A 69 22.83 -5.78 20.06
N ALA A 70 22.09 -5.81 18.95
CA ALA A 70 21.91 -6.98 18.09
C ALA A 70 23.24 -7.47 17.51
N SER A 71 24.07 -6.57 17.00
CA SER A 71 25.38 -6.90 16.44
C SER A 71 26.28 -7.58 17.47
N LYS A 72 26.42 -7.00 18.65
CA LYS A 72 27.30 -7.56 19.73
C LYS A 72 26.77 -8.89 20.29
N SER A 73 25.44 -9.02 20.40
CA SER A 73 24.79 -10.22 20.97
C SER A 73 24.70 -11.38 19.96
N SER A 74 24.79 -11.10 18.67
CA SER A 74 24.55 -12.07 17.61
C SER A 74 25.45 -13.28 17.68
N TRP A 75 26.73 -13.10 18.03
CA TRP A 75 27.67 -14.21 18.16
C TRP A 75 27.32 -15.13 19.36
N VAL A 76 26.96 -14.56 20.50
CA VAL A 76 26.55 -15.33 21.70
C VAL A 76 25.26 -16.08 21.43
N LEU A 77 24.26 -15.38 20.86
CA LEU A 77 22.96 -15.95 20.51
C LEU A 77 23.06 -17.07 19.48
N SER A 78 23.98 -16.94 18.51
CA SER A 78 24.23 -17.98 17.53
C SER A 78 24.75 -19.28 18.18
N ARG A 79 25.68 -19.17 19.12
CA ARG A 79 26.18 -20.34 19.88
C ARG A 79 25.11 -20.94 20.78
N LEU A 80 24.39 -20.07 21.47
CA LEU A 80 23.29 -20.47 22.35
C LEU A 80 22.17 -21.20 21.58
N SER A 81 21.84 -20.72 20.39
CA SER A 81 20.85 -21.36 19.52
C SER A 81 21.21 -22.80 19.14
N VAL A 82 22.48 -23.11 18.97
CA VAL A 82 22.95 -24.48 18.67
C VAL A 82 22.77 -25.37 19.89
N VAL A 83 23.14 -24.87 21.08
CA VAL A 83 23.06 -25.62 22.34
C VAL A 83 21.59 -25.86 22.75
N PHE A 84 20.76 -24.87 22.64
CA PHE A 84 19.34 -24.97 23.04
C PHE A 84 18.44 -25.56 21.95
N ARG A 85 18.93 -25.80 20.74
CA ARG A 85 18.16 -26.35 19.62
C ARG A 85 17.34 -27.60 19.98
N PRO A 86 17.88 -28.64 20.67
CA PRO A 86 17.08 -29.81 21.02
C PRO A 86 15.95 -29.48 22.00
N ILE A 87 16.17 -28.56 22.95
CA ILE A 87 15.19 -28.16 23.95
C ILE A 87 14.07 -27.36 23.25
N VAL A 88 14.42 -26.39 22.41
CA VAL A 88 13.44 -25.60 21.62
C VAL A 88 12.63 -26.50 20.69
N PHE A 89 13.27 -27.47 20.04
CA PHE A 89 12.55 -28.44 19.22
C PHE A 89 11.51 -29.22 20.01
N PHE A 90 11.88 -29.70 21.19
CA PHE A 90 10.97 -30.45 22.08
C PHE A 90 9.81 -29.58 22.57
N THR A 91 10.10 -28.36 23.05
CA THR A 91 9.07 -27.43 23.53
C THR A 91 8.10 -27.03 22.43
N ASN A 92 8.57 -26.74 21.22
CA ASN A 92 7.72 -26.42 20.08
C ASN A 92 6.85 -27.62 19.66
N GLN A 93 7.38 -28.84 19.74
CA GLN A 93 6.61 -30.06 19.45
C GLN A 93 5.46 -30.26 20.45
N VAL A 94 5.74 -30.05 21.74
CA VAL A 94 4.72 -30.16 22.81
C VAL A 94 3.69 -29.05 22.66
N SER A 95 4.12 -27.81 22.48
CA SER A 95 3.24 -26.66 22.27
C SER A 95 2.32 -26.86 21.06
N SER A 96 2.85 -27.29 19.92
CA SER A 96 2.05 -27.56 18.71
C SER A 96 1.01 -28.66 18.94
N ARG A 97 1.32 -29.68 19.74
CA ARG A 97 0.35 -30.73 20.09
C ARG A 97 -0.75 -30.19 21.00
N LEU A 98 -0.41 -29.37 22.00
CA LEU A 98 -1.37 -28.74 22.89
C LEU A 98 -2.30 -27.77 22.13
N LEU A 99 -1.76 -26.97 21.21
CA LEU A 99 -2.58 -26.08 20.40
C LEU A 99 -3.52 -26.81 19.47
N LYS A 100 -3.11 -27.93 18.88
CA LYS A 100 -4.00 -28.83 18.14
C LYS A 100 -5.12 -29.42 19.00
N LEU A 101 -4.83 -29.79 20.26
CA LEU A 101 -5.82 -30.29 21.19
C LEU A 101 -6.85 -29.22 21.56
N LEU A 102 -6.43 -27.95 21.61
CA LEU A 102 -7.29 -26.80 21.88
C LEU A 102 -8.01 -26.27 20.63
N ASN A 103 -7.87 -26.96 19.48
CA ASN A 103 -8.48 -26.59 18.20
C ASN A 103 -8.05 -25.21 17.67
N VAL A 104 -6.86 -24.76 18.05
CA VAL A 104 -6.25 -23.51 17.55
C VAL A 104 -5.43 -23.80 16.29
N ASP A 105 -5.89 -23.33 15.16
CA ASP A 105 -5.26 -23.54 13.86
C ASP A 105 -4.18 -22.47 13.60
N ILE A 106 -2.93 -22.79 13.90
CA ILE A 106 -1.77 -21.89 13.77
C ILE A 106 -1.48 -21.60 12.27
N LYS A 107 -1.88 -22.48 11.36
CA LYS A 107 -1.65 -22.26 9.92
C LYS A 107 -2.36 -21.04 9.37
N LYS A 108 -3.51 -20.66 9.94
CA LYS A 108 -4.21 -19.42 9.56
C LYS A 108 -3.49 -18.16 10.01
N SER A 109 -2.71 -18.21 11.08
CA SER A 109 -1.95 -17.04 11.57
C SER A 109 -0.65 -16.82 10.80
N THR A 110 -0.08 -17.84 10.18
CA THR A 110 1.18 -17.73 9.42
C THR A 110 0.95 -17.37 7.94
N GLU A 111 -0.28 -17.58 7.44
CA GLU A 111 -0.68 -17.11 6.11
C GLU A 111 -1.11 -15.62 6.11
N SER A 112 -1.37 -15.05 7.28
CA SER A 112 -1.65 -13.62 7.48
C SER A 112 -0.41 -12.76 7.76
N ASP A 113 0.81 -13.27 7.51
CA ASP A 113 2.05 -12.46 7.45
C ASP A 113 2.11 -11.55 6.19
N ASN A 114 1.08 -11.55 5.36
CA ASN A 114 0.80 -10.45 4.47
C ASN A 114 0.23 -9.32 5.34
N LEU A 115 1.04 -8.32 5.64
CA LEU A 115 0.61 -7.08 6.26
C LEU A 115 -0.71 -6.65 5.61
N ASN A 116 -1.77 -6.60 6.42
CA ASN A 116 -3.06 -6.14 5.92
C ASN A 116 -2.89 -4.67 5.48
N THR A 117 -3.59 -4.26 4.44
CA THR A 117 -3.54 -2.89 3.91
C THR A 117 -3.72 -1.85 5.02
N ASP A 118 -4.53 -2.15 6.04
CA ASP A 118 -4.75 -1.28 7.19
C ASP A 118 -3.53 -1.21 8.14
N GLU A 119 -2.80 -2.31 8.32
CA GLU A 119 -1.55 -2.33 9.09
C GLU A 119 -0.45 -1.55 8.36
N LEU A 120 -0.37 -1.68 7.02
CA LEU A 120 0.54 -0.88 6.19
C LEU A 120 0.22 0.61 6.28
N LYS A 121 -1.06 1.00 6.24
CA LYS A 121 -1.47 2.39 6.45
C LYS A 121 -1.06 2.91 7.83
N THR A 122 -1.28 2.11 8.88
CA THR A 122 -0.89 2.48 10.25
C THR A 122 0.62 2.68 10.37
N LEU A 123 1.43 1.82 9.73
CA LEU A 123 2.89 1.97 9.71
C LEU A 123 3.35 3.20 8.90
N LEU A 124 2.63 3.56 7.86
CA LEU A 124 2.90 4.78 7.08
C LEU A 124 2.56 6.04 7.88
N ASP A 125 1.51 6.01 8.69
CA ASP A 125 1.06 7.15 9.51
C ASP A 125 1.94 7.38 10.75
N ASP A 126 2.79 6.42 11.13
CA ASP A 126 3.72 6.60 12.24
C ASP A 126 4.73 7.71 11.93
N SER A 127 4.69 8.76 12.75
CA SER A 127 5.52 9.97 12.62
C SER A 127 7.03 9.72 12.70
N ASN A 128 7.45 8.56 13.21
CA ASN A 128 8.85 8.14 13.32
C ASN A 128 9.39 7.43 12.07
N SER A 129 8.58 7.28 11.02
CA SER A 129 9.04 6.63 9.79
C SER A 129 10.10 7.50 9.09
N LEU A 130 11.17 6.87 8.60
CA LEU A 130 12.24 7.50 7.81
C LEU A 130 11.76 7.95 6.41
N ILE A 131 10.49 7.75 6.09
CA ILE A 131 9.88 8.06 4.79
C ILE A 131 9.46 9.53 4.79
N PRO A 132 9.92 10.36 3.81
CA PRO A 132 9.46 11.72 3.64
C PRO A 132 7.93 11.81 3.49
N ASN A 133 7.33 12.90 3.98
CA ASN A 133 5.87 13.07 4.01
C ASN A 133 5.18 12.92 2.65
N ASP A 134 5.83 13.38 1.57
CA ASP A 134 5.24 13.33 0.23
C ASP A 134 5.15 11.88 -0.29
N TYR A 135 6.21 11.08 -0.11
CA TYR A 135 6.17 9.64 -0.44
C TYR A 135 5.16 8.86 0.40
N ARG A 136 5.00 9.26 1.66
CA ARG A 136 4.01 8.65 2.55
C ARG A 136 2.58 8.89 2.05
N LYS A 137 2.27 10.12 1.64
CA LYS A 137 0.96 10.47 1.05
C LYS A 137 0.68 9.68 -0.22
N MET A 138 1.67 9.56 -1.12
CA MET A 138 1.53 8.77 -2.34
C MET A 138 1.27 7.29 -2.04
N LEU A 139 2.04 6.69 -1.13
CA LEU A 139 1.85 5.29 -0.72
C LEU A 139 0.49 5.06 -0.07
N SER A 140 0.04 6.00 0.77
CA SER A 140 -1.30 5.94 1.37
C SER A 140 -2.41 6.08 0.32
N ALA A 141 -2.25 6.92 -0.69
CA ALA A 141 -3.18 7.06 -1.81
C ALA A 141 -3.26 5.76 -2.63
N VAL A 142 -2.11 5.17 -2.99
CA VAL A 142 -2.07 3.86 -3.68
C VAL A 142 -2.79 2.78 -2.89
N LEU A 143 -2.54 2.67 -1.59
CA LEU A 143 -3.22 1.72 -0.71
C LEU A 143 -4.72 2.03 -0.53
N GLY A 144 -5.12 3.27 -0.82
CA GLY A 144 -6.51 3.73 -0.78
C GLY A 144 -7.31 3.42 -2.04
N MET A 145 -6.66 3.21 -3.19
CA MET A 145 -7.32 3.04 -4.50
C MET A 145 -8.33 1.89 -4.54
N ASP A 146 -8.09 0.83 -3.77
CA ASP A 146 -9.01 -0.31 -3.70
C ASP A 146 -10.39 0.05 -3.12
N ASN A 147 -10.49 1.16 -2.41
CA ASN A 147 -11.74 1.65 -1.83
C ASN A 147 -12.44 2.72 -2.70
N LEU A 148 -11.78 3.21 -3.75
CA LEU A 148 -12.31 4.22 -4.66
C LEU A 148 -12.92 3.57 -5.89
N ILE A 149 -13.99 4.19 -6.39
CA ILE A 149 -14.66 3.82 -7.63
C ILE A 149 -14.52 4.93 -8.66
N VAL A 150 -14.86 4.63 -9.91
CA VAL A 150 -14.78 5.57 -11.04
C VAL A 150 -15.60 6.84 -10.77
N GLU A 151 -16.77 6.72 -10.14
CA GLU A 151 -17.66 7.85 -9.79
C GLU A 151 -16.96 8.89 -8.90
N ASP A 152 -16.04 8.46 -8.00
CA ASP A 152 -15.39 9.34 -7.03
C ASP A 152 -14.43 10.36 -7.68
N ILE A 153 -13.87 10.02 -8.87
CA ILE A 153 -12.85 10.86 -9.52
C ILE A 153 -13.16 11.23 -10.98
N MET A 154 -14.25 10.73 -11.55
CA MET A 154 -14.63 11.06 -12.91
C MET A 154 -14.89 12.57 -13.08
N ILE A 155 -14.73 13.05 -14.29
CA ILE A 155 -15.19 14.37 -14.71
C ILE A 155 -16.70 14.25 -14.96
N PRO A 156 -17.56 14.97 -14.22
CA PRO A 156 -18.99 14.90 -14.40
C PRO A 156 -19.43 15.36 -15.80
N LEU A 157 -20.56 14.86 -16.27
CA LEU A 157 -21.11 15.15 -17.60
C LEU A 157 -21.14 16.66 -17.93
N ALA A 158 -21.49 17.49 -16.95
CA ALA A 158 -21.59 18.94 -17.11
C ALA A 158 -20.25 19.65 -17.36
N GLU A 159 -19.13 19.00 -17.00
CA GLU A 159 -17.78 19.56 -17.11
C GLU A 159 -16.98 18.94 -18.28
N ILE A 160 -17.57 17.99 -19.02
CA ILE A 160 -16.89 17.37 -20.15
C ILE A 160 -16.73 18.37 -21.29
N GLU A 161 -15.49 18.59 -21.70
CA GLU A 161 -15.18 19.28 -22.94
C GLU A 161 -15.26 18.31 -24.12
N GLY A 162 -16.02 18.68 -25.16
CA GLY A 162 -16.18 17.87 -26.36
C GLY A 162 -16.49 18.70 -27.59
N ILE A 163 -16.61 18.04 -28.71
CA ILE A 163 -16.88 18.64 -30.02
C ILE A 163 -18.32 18.31 -30.45
N ASN A 164 -19.16 19.34 -30.50
CA ASN A 164 -20.50 19.22 -31.07
C ASN A 164 -20.43 19.44 -32.59
N ILE A 165 -20.81 18.43 -33.38
CA ILE A 165 -20.75 18.53 -34.85
C ILE A 165 -21.76 19.52 -35.42
N LYS A 166 -22.74 19.98 -34.65
CA LYS A 166 -23.74 21.01 -35.08
C LYS A 166 -23.25 22.44 -34.83
N ASP A 167 -22.15 22.60 -34.09
CA ASP A 167 -21.58 23.92 -33.84
C ASP A 167 -20.86 24.49 -35.08
N ASP A 168 -20.71 25.79 -35.13
CA ASP A 168 -19.95 26.47 -36.19
C ASP A 168 -18.47 26.06 -36.17
N LEU A 169 -17.88 25.88 -37.36
CA LEU A 169 -16.45 25.56 -37.55
C LEU A 169 -15.51 26.44 -36.73
N LYS A 170 -15.82 27.74 -36.60
CA LYS A 170 -15.02 28.66 -35.78
C LYS A 170 -15.05 28.31 -34.28
N LYS A 171 -16.22 27.93 -33.77
CA LYS A 171 -16.40 27.53 -32.38
C LYS A 171 -15.68 26.23 -32.10
N ILE A 172 -15.83 25.25 -32.97
CA ILE A 172 -15.16 23.94 -32.87
C ILE A 172 -13.63 24.10 -32.89
N LYS A 173 -13.08 24.89 -33.82
CA LYS A 173 -11.64 25.18 -33.90
C LYS A 173 -11.12 25.93 -32.67
N SER A 174 -11.91 26.80 -32.06
CA SER A 174 -11.54 27.51 -30.82
C SER A 174 -11.54 26.58 -29.61
N SER A 175 -12.53 25.71 -29.48
CA SER A 175 -12.58 24.68 -28.43
C SER A 175 -11.37 23.76 -28.45
N ARG A 176 -10.98 23.29 -29.65
CA ARG A 176 -9.75 22.51 -29.85
C ARG A 176 -8.49 23.23 -29.37
N LYS A 177 -8.32 24.51 -29.78
CA LYS A 177 -7.09 25.27 -29.51
C LYS A 177 -6.89 25.54 -28.01
N ASN A 178 -7.98 25.63 -27.28
CA ASN A 178 -7.99 25.99 -25.87
C ASN A 178 -8.07 24.75 -24.95
N SER A 179 -8.39 23.57 -25.51
CA SER A 179 -8.51 22.36 -24.71
C SER A 179 -7.13 21.81 -24.30
N PRO A 180 -6.93 21.52 -23.02
CA PRO A 180 -5.72 20.89 -22.52
C PRO A 180 -5.66 19.37 -22.82
N TYR A 181 -6.71 18.82 -23.40
CA TYR A 181 -6.88 17.36 -23.57
C TYR A 181 -6.35 16.88 -24.92
N SER A 182 -5.73 15.69 -24.93
CA SER A 182 -5.23 15.02 -26.15
C SER A 182 -6.33 14.32 -26.95
N THR A 183 -7.44 13.97 -26.31
CA THR A 183 -8.57 13.27 -26.90
C THR A 183 -9.87 13.91 -26.44
N LEU A 184 -10.80 14.13 -27.36
CA LEU A 184 -12.09 14.74 -27.07
C LEU A 184 -13.24 13.87 -27.61
N PRO A 185 -14.36 13.74 -26.86
CA PRO A 185 -15.57 13.14 -27.40
C PRO A 185 -16.20 14.03 -28.47
N VAL A 186 -16.68 13.40 -29.52
CA VAL A 186 -17.43 14.03 -30.64
C VAL A 186 -18.86 13.56 -30.57
N TYR A 187 -19.83 14.49 -30.56
CA TYR A 187 -21.24 14.18 -30.33
C TYR A 187 -22.17 15.02 -31.20
N ASP A 188 -23.42 14.56 -31.37
CA ASP A 188 -24.48 15.26 -32.07
C ASP A 188 -25.48 15.87 -31.07
N GLN A 189 -25.44 17.16 -30.88
CA GLN A 189 -26.25 17.98 -29.97
C GLN A 189 -25.98 17.73 -28.48
N ASN A 190 -26.16 16.50 -28.00
CA ASN A 190 -25.93 16.12 -26.61
C ASN A 190 -24.77 15.15 -26.51
N ILE A 191 -24.02 15.25 -25.41
CA ILE A 191 -22.86 14.38 -25.20
C ILE A 191 -23.27 12.91 -25.02
N SER A 192 -24.54 12.66 -24.61
CA SER A 192 -25.13 11.32 -24.58
C SER A 192 -25.20 10.67 -25.96
N ASP A 193 -25.22 11.48 -27.04
CA ASP A 193 -25.17 11.02 -28.43
C ASP A 193 -23.73 11.04 -28.96
N CYS A 194 -22.79 10.46 -28.19
CA CYS A 194 -21.38 10.39 -28.58
C CYS A 194 -21.21 9.51 -29.81
N ILE A 195 -20.66 10.10 -30.88
CA ILE A 195 -20.40 9.43 -32.15
C ILE A 195 -19.04 8.71 -32.11
N GLY A 196 -18.06 9.26 -31.40
CA GLY A 196 -16.72 8.73 -31.33
C GLY A 196 -15.76 9.62 -30.60
N MET A 197 -14.50 9.21 -30.51
CA MET A 197 -13.42 9.94 -29.85
C MET A 197 -12.44 10.47 -30.90
N LEU A 198 -12.10 11.75 -30.82
CA LEU A 198 -11.13 12.41 -31.70
C LEU A 198 -9.80 12.58 -30.97
N HIS A 199 -8.75 11.95 -31.51
CA HIS A 199 -7.37 12.21 -31.11
C HIS A 199 -6.87 13.49 -31.78
N LEU A 200 -6.53 14.50 -31.00
CA LEU A 200 -6.17 15.83 -31.55
C LEU A 200 -4.86 15.80 -32.34
N LYS A 201 -3.95 14.87 -32.09
CA LYS A 201 -2.69 14.70 -32.86
C LYS A 201 -2.98 14.29 -34.31
N ASP A 202 -3.99 13.44 -34.55
CA ASP A 202 -4.31 12.86 -35.87
C ASP A 202 -5.57 13.46 -36.45
N SER A 203 -5.89 14.69 -36.08
CA SER A 203 -7.16 15.33 -36.44
C SER A 203 -7.24 15.94 -37.85
N SER A 204 -6.19 15.84 -38.67
CA SER A 204 -6.18 16.38 -40.05
C SER A 204 -7.28 15.81 -40.94
N ASP A 205 -7.48 14.50 -40.87
CA ASP A 205 -8.47 13.78 -41.66
C ASP A 205 -9.91 14.11 -41.22
N PHE A 206 -10.10 14.25 -39.91
CA PHE A 206 -11.35 14.72 -39.35
C PHE A 206 -11.75 16.10 -39.91
N TRP A 207 -10.81 17.06 -39.89
CA TRP A 207 -11.10 18.41 -40.38
C TRP A 207 -11.40 18.41 -41.88
N SER A 208 -10.64 17.65 -42.67
CA SER A 208 -10.86 17.51 -44.09
C SER A 208 -12.22 16.88 -44.43
N ALA A 209 -12.62 15.87 -43.67
CA ALA A 209 -13.92 15.22 -43.81
C ALA A 209 -15.06 16.16 -43.36
N PHE A 210 -14.90 16.84 -42.23
CA PHE A 210 -15.89 17.77 -41.70
C PHE A 210 -16.15 18.95 -42.68
N GLU A 211 -15.07 19.60 -43.18
CA GLU A 211 -15.19 20.70 -44.12
C GLU A 211 -15.79 20.24 -45.49
N SER A 212 -15.59 18.99 -45.86
CA SER A 212 -16.09 18.42 -47.09
C SER A 212 -17.48 17.77 -46.94
N ASN A 213 -18.07 17.85 -45.75
CA ASN A 213 -19.38 17.22 -45.40
C ASN A 213 -19.41 15.70 -45.71
N LYS A 214 -18.28 15.03 -45.47
CA LYS A 214 -18.12 13.56 -45.60
C LYS A 214 -18.38 12.87 -44.28
N SER A 215 -18.53 11.52 -44.32
CA SER A 215 -18.62 10.72 -43.12
C SER A 215 -17.36 10.91 -42.23
N LEU A 216 -17.58 11.02 -40.92
CA LEU A 216 -16.53 11.19 -39.90
C LEU A 216 -16.05 9.86 -39.32
N ASP A 217 -16.74 8.76 -39.60
CA ASP A 217 -16.51 7.44 -38.99
C ASP A 217 -15.06 6.95 -39.12
N SER A 218 -14.41 7.24 -40.26
CA SER A 218 -13.02 6.82 -40.50
C SER A 218 -11.98 7.65 -39.74
N SER A 219 -12.40 8.79 -39.16
CA SER A 219 -11.51 9.75 -38.49
C SER A 219 -11.70 9.75 -36.97
N LEU A 220 -12.63 8.95 -36.45
CA LEU A 220 -12.93 8.80 -35.04
C LEU A 220 -12.63 7.39 -34.60
N SER A 221 -12.14 7.25 -33.37
CA SER A 221 -12.05 5.95 -32.71
C SER A 221 -13.34 5.62 -31.97
N GLU A 222 -13.64 4.34 -31.79
CA GLU A 222 -14.79 3.91 -31.00
C GLU A 222 -14.64 4.35 -29.54
N PRO A 223 -15.72 4.83 -28.90
CA PRO A 223 -15.70 5.18 -27.48
C PRO A 223 -15.48 3.94 -26.63
N TYR A 224 -14.58 4.04 -25.65
CA TYR A 224 -14.44 3.04 -24.60
C TYR A 224 -15.32 3.44 -23.41
N PHE A 225 -16.04 2.47 -22.83
CA PHE A 225 -16.97 2.71 -21.73
C PHE A 225 -16.50 2.07 -20.43
N ALA A 226 -16.67 2.80 -19.32
CA ALA A 226 -16.43 2.34 -17.96
C ALA A 226 -17.72 2.48 -17.13
N SER A 227 -17.97 1.57 -16.20
CA SER A 227 -19.10 1.71 -15.28
C SER A 227 -18.73 2.59 -14.07
N LEU A 228 -19.69 3.38 -13.60
CA LEU A 228 -19.59 4.21 -12.38
C LEU A 228 -19.02 3.44 -11.18
N THR A 229 -19.49 2.22 -10.97
CA THR A 229 -19.16 1.39 -9.81
C THR A 229 -17.86 0.60 -9.96
N THR A 230 -17.14 0.76 -11.06
CA THR A 230 -15.86 0.07 -11.27
C THR A 230 -14.81 0.62 -10.30
N ASN A 231 -14.11 -0.29 -9.61
CA ASN A 231 -13.00 0.05 -8.75
C ASN A 231 -11.83 0.64 -9.56
N LEU A 232 -11.14 1.67 -9.03
CA LEU A 232 -10.09 2.39 -9.74
C LEU A 232 -8.90 1.50 -10.14
N THR A 233 -8.51 0.57 -9.29
CA THR A 233 -7.43 -0.38 -9.60
C THR A 233 -7.80 -1.24 -10.81
N LYS A 234 -9.04 -1.71 -10.88
CA LYS A 234 -9.53 -2.48 -12.03
C LYS A 234 -9.62 -1.62 -13.29
N GLN A 235 -10.06 -0.37 -13.17
CA GLN A 235 -10.14 0.55 -14.29
C GLN A 235 -8.75 0.87 -14.86
N LEU A 236 -7.76 1.07 -13.99
CA LEU A 236 -6.37 1.29 -14.41
C LEU A 236 -5.81 0.09 -15.19
N HIS A 237 -6.07 -1.13 -14.72
CA HIS A 237 -5.70 -2.35 -15.46
C HIS A 237 -6.42 -2.45 -16.80
N ALA A 238 -7.71 -2.13 -16.83
CA ALA A 238 -8.48 -2.15 -18.08
C ALA A 238 -7.95 -1.16 -19.12
N PHE A 239 -7.48 0.02 -18.69
CA PHE A 239 -6.80 0.97 -19.57
C PHE A 239 -5.47 0.41 -20.11
N GLN A 240 -4.68 -0.28 -19.29
CA GLN A 240 -3.43 -0.91 -19.71
C GLN A 240 -3.67 -2.05 -20.72
N ASP A 241 -4.69 -2.86 -20.49
CA ASP A 241 -4.99 -4.02 -21.32
C ASP A 241 -5.57 -3.64 -22.70
N THR A 242 -6.28 -2.51 -22.77
CA THR A 242 -6.96 -2.05 -23.98
C THR A 242 -6.23 -0.97 -24.75
N ASP A 243 -5.08 -0.49 -24.23
CA ASP A 243 -4.32 0.65 -24.75
C ASP A 243 -5.17 1.94 -24.91
N ASN A 244 -6.23 2.05 -24.09
CA ASN A 244 -7.07 3.23 -24.02
C ASN A 244 -6.65 4.09 -22.84
N ASN A 245 -6.68 5.41 -23.02
CA ASN A 245 -6.33 6.38 -21.99
C ASN A 245 -7.53 7.17 -21.46
N ILE A 246 -8.71 6.93 -22.04
CA ILE A 246 -9.93 7.69 -21.76
C ILE A 246 -11.15 6.76 -21.89
N ALA A 247 -12.13 6.93 -21.01
CA ALA A 247 -13.41 6.21 -21.07
C ALA A 247 -14.57 7.15 -20.79
N LEU A 248 -15.68 6.95 -21.49
CA LEU A 248 -16.97 7.52 -21.11
C LEU A 248 -17.55 6.67 -19.98
N VAL A 249 -17.98 7.33 -18.92
CA VAL A 249 -18.53 6.67 -17.73
C VAL A 249 -20.04 6.56 -17.89
N VAL A 250 -20.55 5.33 -17.73
CA VAL A 250 -21.97 5.04 -17.90
C VAL A 250 -22.59 4.44 -16.64
N ASP A 251 -23.87 4.71 -16.47
CA ASP A 251 -24.70 4.11 -15.42
C ASP A 251 -25.20 2.70 -15.83
N GLU A 252 -26.09 2.11 -15.01
CA GLU A 252 -26.67 0.77 -15.24
C GLU A 252 -27.64 0.73 -16.45
N TYR A 253 -28.08 1.87 -16.93
CA TYR A 253 -28.96 2.00 -18.09
C TYR A 253 -28.19 2.29 -19.37
N GLY A 254 -26.89 2.55 -19.27
CA GLY A 254 -26.03 2.91 -20.40
C GLY A 254 -26.06 4.40 -20.73
N GLU A 255 -26.57 5.25 -19.82
CA GLU A 255 -26.53 6.70 -19.98
C GLU A 255 -25.15 7.24 -19.57
N ILE A 256 -24.61 8.21 -20.31
CA ILE A 256 -23.29 8.80 -20.05
C ILE A 256 -23.45 9.77 -18.89
N GLU A 257 -22.75 9.51 -17.78
CA GLU A 257 -22.72 10.33 -16.55
C GLU A 257 -21.43 11.13 -16.41
N GLY A 258 -20.36 10.71 -17.10
CA GLY A 258 -19.07 11.36 -16.95
C GLY A 258 -18.01 10.84 -17.91
N LEU A 259 -16.78 11.23 -17.61
CA LEU A 259 -15.59 10.83 -18.33
C LEU A 259 -14.45 10.58 -17.35
N ILE A 260 -13.67 9.53 -17.56
CA ILE A 260 -12.47 9.25 -16.76
C ILE A 260 -11.27 9.05 -17.66
N ARG A 261 -10.11 9.56 -17.23
CA ARG A 261 -8.83 9.40 -17.92
C ARG A 261 -7.81 8.74 -17.01
N VAL A 262 -6.80 8.15 -17.64
CA VAL A 262 -5.64 7.61 -16.90
C VAL A 262 -4.97 8.70 -16.05
N GLU A 263 -4.87 9.93 -16.59
CA GLU A 263 -4.27 11.07 -15.89
C GLU A 263 -5.02 11.41 -14.59
N ASP A 264 -6.36 11.28 -14.58
CA ASP A 264 -7.17 11.57 -13.38
C ASP A 264 -6.86 10.57 -12.25
N ILE A 265 -6.66 9.29 -12.60
CA ILE A 265 -6.21 8.26 -11.66
C ILE A 265 -4.80 8.57 -11.13
N PHE A 266 -3.88 8.99 -12.00
CA PHE A 266 -2.53 9.38 -11.58
C PHE A 266 -2.52 10.61 -10.67
N ILE A 267 -3.37 11.60 -10.95
CA ILE A 267 -3.51 12.79 -10.09
C ILE A 267 -3.97 12.39 -8.69
N GLU A 268 -4.89 11.43 -8.58
CA GLU A 268 -5.35 10.93 -7.27
C GLU A 268 -4.22 10.24 -6.49
N ILE A 269 -3.35 9.48 -7.16
CA ILE A 269 -2.20 8.80 -6.55
C ILE A 269 -1.11 9.77 -6.11
N VAL A 270 -0.73 10.69 -7.01
CA VAL A 270 0.45 11.57 -6.82
C VAL A 270 0.07 12.86 -6.09
N GLY A 271 -1.22 13.19 -6.07
CA GLY A 271 -1.74 14.44 -5.51
C GLY A 271 -1.38 15.64 -6.38
N LYS A 272 -1.48 16.84 -5.80
CA LYS A 272 -1.24 18.10 -6.53
C LYS A 272 0.15 18.23 -7.18
N PHE A 273 1.15 17.49 -6.72
CA PHE A 273 2.47 17.42 -7.38
C PHE A 273 2.41 16.78 -8.77
N GLY A 274 1.47 15.86 -9.00
CA GLY A 274 1.28 15.24 -10.31
C GLY A 274 0.72 16.22 -11.35
N SER A 275 -0.16 17.13 -10.95
CA SER A 275 -0.72 18.14 -11.84
C SER A 275 0.36 19.09 -12.36
N ASP A 276 1.30 19.53 -11.51
CA ASP A 276 2.39 20.45 -11.89
C ASP A 276 3.38 19.79 -12.87
N ILE A 277 3.64 18.48 -12.73
CA ILE A 277 4.51 17.72 -13.65
C ILE A 277 3.81 17.54 -15.00
N ILE A 278 2.52 17.19 -15.00
CA ILE A 278 1.73 17.00 -16.23
C ILE A 278 1.54 18.32 -16.97
N GLU A 279 1.38 19.46 -16.27
CA GLU A 279 1.32 20.78 -16.89
C GLU A 279 2.67 21.20 -17.51
N GLN A 280 3.80 20.92 -16.85
CA GLN A 280 5.12 21.21 -17.40
C GLN A 280 5.45 20.38 -18.64
N GLU A 281 5.08 19.09 -18.70
CA GLU A 281 5.24 18.29 -19.92
C GLU A 281 4.36 18.79 -21.07
N LYS A 282 3.16 19.30 -20.79
CA LYS A 282 2.30 19.91 -21.81
C LYS A 282 2.88 21.21 -22.37
N GLU A 283 3.46 22.08 -21.56
CA GLU A 283 4.15 23.28 -22.04
C GLU A 283 5.37 22.94 -22.89
N PHE A 284 6.13 21.89 -22.55
CA PHE A 284 7.30 21.45 -23.32
C PHE A 284 6.92 20.83 -24.67
N SER A 285 5.76 20.17 -24.77
CA SER A 285 5.26 19.55 -26.01
C SER A 285 4.60 20.54 -26.99
N LEU A 286 4.33 21.77 -26.54
CA LEU A 286 3.71 22.84 -27.33
C LEU A 286 4.73 23.87 -27.90
N GLN A 287 6.03 23.71 -27.61
CA GLN A 287 7.07 24.52 -28.26
C GLN A 287 7.38 23.92 -29.64
N PRO A 288 7.33 24.76 -30.71
CA PRO A 288 7.46 24.31 -32.08
C PRO A 288 8.87 23.85 -32.44
#